data_23e71beb05b5e2e4107e82b8cbd3dbef
#
_entry.id   23e71beb05b5e2e4107e82b8cbd3dbef
#
_cell.length_a   1.000
_cell.length_b   1.000
_cell.length_c   1.000
_cell.angle_alpha   90.00
_cell.angle_beta   90.00
_cell.angle_gamma   90.00
#
_symmetry.space_group_name_H-M   'P 1'
#
loop_
_entity.id
_entity.type
_entity.pdbx_description
1 polymer ?
#
loop_
_entity_poly.entity_id
_entity_poly.type
_entity_poly.pdbx_seq_one_letter_code
_entity_poly.pdbx_strand_id
1 'polypeptide(L)'
;MKKLLLLLLSVALMFSLVACSSATTSSEDDRTEPSAETSAVSEVASDSNSTTEPEENGHILIAYFSWSGNTEQMAQMIQSETGGDLFEIEPEEPYTDDYDVLLDIAQQEQTENARPALAAQVDNWENYDTVFVGYPDWWSDAPMIIYSFLESYDWSGKELVPFCTSGGSGFGRSLDKISASASGAEILEGLHVSGSGVSAADDEISDWISSLNLA
;
A
#
# COMPACT_ATOMS: atom_id res chain seq x y z
N MET A 1 -27.34 44.75 0.42
CA MET A 1 -27.13 46.03 -0.30
C MET A 1 -25.63 46.31 -0.37
N LYS A 2 -25.08 46.41 -1.61
CA LYS A 2 -23.83 47.10 -2.02
C LYS A 2 -22.52 46.41 -1.59
N LYS A 3 -21.51 46.14 -2.43
CA LYS A 3 -21.17 46.34 -3.88
C LYS A 3 -19.94 45.46 -4.10
N LEU A 4 -19.89 44.59 -5.03
CA LEU A 4 -19.24 44.58 -6.34
C LEU A 4 -17.98 45.45 -6.44
N LEU A 5 -16.81 44.84 -6.53
CA LEU A 5 -15.70 45.43 -7.27
C LEU A 5 -14.83 44.32 -7.91
N LEU A 6 -14.96 44.24 -9.24
CA LEU A 6 -14.05 43.55 -10.15
C LEU A 6 -12.69 44.28 -10.16
N LEU A 7 -11.59 43.51 -10.20
CA LEU A 7 -10.36 43.99 -10.80
C LEU A 7 -9.65 42.86 -11.55
N LEU A 8 -9.86 42.88 -12.86
CA LEU A 8 -9.07 42.18 -13.87
C LEU A 8 -7.70 42.86 -13.97
N LEU A 9 -6.62 42.09 -13.88
CA LEU A 9 -5.34 42.53 -14.46
C LEU A 9 -4.65 41.35 -15.12
N SER A 10 -4.78 41.33 -16.43
CA SER A 10 -4.01 40.51 -17.39
C SER A 10 -2.61 41.11 -17.56
N VAL A 11 -1.57 40.26 -17.40
CA VAL A 11 -0.26 40.54 -18.01
C VAL A 11 0.23 39.27 -18.69
N ALA A 12 0.20 39.33 -20.00
CA ALA A 12 0.92 38.43 -20.90
C ALA A 12 2.29 39.05 -21.22
N LEU A 13 3.36 38.28 -21.22
CA LEU A 13 4.61 38.49 -21.99
C LEU A 13 5.43 37.20 -21.93
N MET A 14 5.54 36.52 -23.05
CA MET A 14 6.49 36.52 -24.15
C MET A 14 7.78 35.70 -23.92
N PHE A 15 7.85 34.63 -24.68
CA PHE A 15 8.92 34.11 -25.54
C PHE A 15 10.39 34.33 -25.16
N SER A 16 11.14 33.23 -25.09
CA SER A 16 12.41 33.12 -25.81
C SER A 16 12.79 31.67 -26.05
N LEU A 17 12.72 31.27 -27.33
CA LEU A 17 13.38 30.16 -27.96
C LEU A 17 14.89 30.47 -28.09
N VAL A 18 15.76 29.54 -27.70
CA VAL A 18 17.09 29.41 -28.28
C VAL A 18 17.34 27.97 -28.67
N ALA A 19 17.39 27.73 -29.94
CA ALA A 19 17.92 26.57 -30.63
C ALA A 19 19.34 26.87 -31.12
N CYS A 20 20.25 25.91 -30.95
CA CYS A 20 21.47 25.71 -31.73
C CYS A 20 21.93 24.28 -31.45
N SER A 21 21.82 23.29 -32.31
CA SER A 21 22.36 23.03 -33.64
C SER A 21 23.88 22.88 -33.73
N SER A 22 24.23 21.76 -34.32
CA SER A 22 25.46 21.36 -35.05
C SER A 22 26.30 20.32 -34.30
N ALA A 23 26.47 19.16 -34.79
CA ALA A 23 26.75 18.48 -36.08
C ALA A 23 28.14 17.81 -36.05
N THR A 24 28.09 16.49 -36.34
CA THR A 24 28.95 15.75 -37.29
C THR A 24 30.42 15.47 -36.94
N THR A 25 30.83 14.18 -36.94
CA THR A 25 31.63 13.54 -37.98
C THR A 25 32.05 12.14 -37.53
N SER A 26 31.58 11.10 -38.17
CA SER A 26 32.14 10.03 -39.01
C SER A 26 33.60 9.63 -38.84
N SER A 27 33.80 8.31 -38.75
CA SER A 27 34.65 7.42 -39.58
C SER A 27 34.69 6.05 -38.93
N GLU A 28 34.10 4.97 -39.51
CA GLU A 28 34.66 3.99 -40.47
C GLU A 28 36.04 3.48 -40.08
N ASP A 29 36.16 2.20 -39.88
CA ASP A 29 36.43 1.03 -40.73
C ASP A 29 37.12 0.00 -39.84
N ASP A 30 37.04 -1.27 -39.86
CA ASP A 30 37.26 -2.35 -40.80
C ASP A 30 37.19 -3.69 -40.05
N ARG A 31 36.32 -4.58 -40.49
CA ARG A 31 36.46 -5.93 -41.00
C ARG A 31 37.50 -6.87 -40.36
N THR A 32 37.09 -8.00 -39.81
CA THR A 32 37.34 -9.34 -40.38
C THR A 32 36.81 -10.45 -39.49
N GLU A 33 35.88 -11.26 -39.96
CA GLU A 33 35.71 -12.68 -39.71
C GLU A 33 36.70 -13.47 -40.61
N PRO A 34 36.91 -14.79 -40.52
CA PRO A 34 36.08 -15.89 -39.99
C PRO A 34 36.83 -17.08 -39.38
N SER A 35 36.05 -18.09 -39.11
CA SER A 35 36.33 -19.58 -39.15
C SER A 35 36.46 -20.28 -37.83
N ALA A 36 35.51 -21.07 -37.46
CA ALA A 36 35.15 -22.48 -37.74
C ALA A 36 35.99 -23.53 -37.03
N GLU A 37 35.25 -24.49 -36.51
CA GLU A 37 35.39 -25.91 -36.27
C GLU A 37 35.66 -26.36 -34.83
N THR A 38 34.72 -27.06 -34.26
CA THR A 38 34.32 -28.50 -34.28
C THR A 38 34.77 -29.29 -33.07
N SER A 39 33.75 -29.86 -32.44
CA SER A 39 33.67 -31.15 -31.71
C SER A 39 34.47 -31.36 -30.43
N ALA A 40 33.77 -31.69 -29.34
CA ALA A 40 33.60 -33.09 -28.91
C ALA A 40 32.79 -33.18 -27.62
N VAL A 41 31.90 -34.12 -27.62
CA VAL A 41 31.08 -34.74 -26.58
C VAL A 41 31.92 -35.12 -25.38
N SER A 42 31.41 -34.86 -24.16
CA SER A 42 31.56 -35.78 -23.04
C SER A 42 30.40 -35.61 -22.07
N GLU A 43 29.62 -36.65 -21.96
CA GLU A 43 28.63 -36.93 -20.94
C GLU A 43 29.25 -37.02 -19.55
N VAL A 44 28.37 -36.85 -18.62
CA VAL A 44 28.25 -37.41 -17.24
C VAL A 44 28.53 -36.41 -16.14
N ALA A 45 27.50 -35.96 -15.49
CA ALA A 45 27.20 -36.28 -14.10
C ALA A 45 25.87 -35.67 -13.71
N SER A 46 24.90 -36.49 -13.41
CA SER A 46 23.76 -36.17 -12.56
C SER A 46 24.27 -35.51 -11.29
N ASP A 47 23.98 -34.24 -11.13
CA ASP A 47 23.96 -33.67 -9.80
C ASP A 47 22.50 -33.28 -9.51
N SER A 48 21.95 -34.04 -8.58
CA SER A 48 20.62 -33.82 -8.04
C SER A 48 20.64 -32.47 -7.35
N ASN A 49 20.31 -31.41 -8.09
CA ASN A 49 19.96 -30.15 -7.49
C ASN A 49 18.58 -30.33 -6.83
N SER A 50 18.61 -30.66 -5.54
CA SER A 50 17.46 -30.56 -4.69
C SER A 50 17.10 -29.07 -4.69
N THR A 51 16.23 -28.69 -5.59
CA THR A 51 15.47 -27.47 -5.47
C THR A 51 14.60 -27.67 -4.24
N THR A 52 15.02 -27.13 -3.11
CA THR A 52 14.13 -26.83 -2.01
C THR A 52 13.14 -25.85 -2.60
N GLU A 53 11.94 -26.32 -2.89
CA GLU A 53 10.80 -25.41 -3.10
C GLU A 53 10.78 -24.51 -1.87
N PRO A 54 10.63 -23.19 -2.03
CA PRO A 54 10.33 -22.32 -0.90
C PRO A 54 9.07 -22.92 -0.27
N GLU A 55 9.07 -23.13 1.02
CA GLU A 55 7.85 -23.39 1.75
C GLU A 55 6.88 -22.29 1.33
N GLU A 56 5.72 -22.66 0.77
CA GLU A 56 4.66 -21.73 0.45
C GLU A 56 4.14 -21.16 1.78
N ASN A 57 4.85 -20.16 2.30
CA ASN A 57 4.21 -19.24 3.23
C ASN A 57 3.07 -18.61 2.45
N GLY A 58 1.85 -18.72 2.94
CA GLY A 58 0.66 -18.17 2.30
C GLY A 58 0.92 -16.74 1.82
N HIS A 59 0.39 -16.36 0.67
CA HIS A 59 0.62 -15.05 0.12
C HIS A 59 0.02 -13.97 1.04
N ILE A 60 0.85 -13.06 1.50
CA ILE A 60 0.48 -12.01 2.47
C ILE A 60 0.30 -10.70 1.74
N LEU A 61 -0.86 -10.06 1.96
CA LEU A 61 -1.13 -8.69 1.55
C LEU A 61 -1.12 -7.77 2.78
N ILE A 62 -0.54 -6.58 2.65
CA ILE A 62 -0.56 -5.54 3.67
C ILE A 62 -1.28 -4.34 3.07
N ALA A 63 -2.60 -4.32 3.23
CA ALA A 63 -3.46 -3.24 2.77
C ALA A 63 -3.58 -2.18 3.86
N TYR A 64 -3.34 -0.91 3.54
CA TYR A 64 -3.38 0.15 4.53
C TYR A 64 -3.86 1.48 3.96
N PHE A 65 -4.50 2.26 4.80
CA PHE A 65 -4.77 3.68 4.57
C PHE A 65 -3.94 4.51 5.55
N SER A 66 -3.28 5.55 5.05
CA SER A 66 -2.48 6.45 5.89
C SER A 66 -2.67 7.90 5.46
N TRP A 67 -3.00 8.80 6.41
CA TRP A 67 -3.11 10.23 6.13
C TRP A 67 -1.86 11.00 6.55
N SER A 68 -1.26 10.61 7.69
CA SER A 68 -0.10 11.31 8.27
C SER A 68 1.23 10.53 8.16
N GLY A 69 1.23 9.39 7.46
CA GLY A 69 2.40 8.53 7.28
C GLY A 69 2.64 7.52 8.41
N ASN A 70 1.97 7.63 9.55
CA ASN A 70 2.20 6.71 10.67
C ASN A 70 1.77 5.28 10.35
N THR A 71 0.59 5.09 9.77
CA THR A 71 0.10 3.75 9.39
C THR A 71 0.92 3.17 8.24
N GLU A 72 1.35 3.99 7.29
CA GLU A 72 2.28 3.59 6.24
C GLU A 72 3.60 3.08 6.80
N GLN A 73 4.21 3.81 7.75
CA GLN A 73 5.45 3.38 8.41
C GLN A 73 5.26 2.03 9.10
N MET A 74 4.14 1.82 9.80
CA MET A 74 3.83 0.53 10.42
C MET A 74 3.65 -0.58 9.38
N ALA A 75 2.98 -0.30 8.25
CA ALA A 75 2.83 -1.24 7.14
C ALA A 75 4.18 -1.65 6.53
N GLN A 76 5.12 -0.72 6.38
CA GLN A 76 6.47 -0.98 5.90
C GLN A 76 7.28 -1.86 6.87
N MET A 77 7.10 -1.69 8.18
CA MET A 77 7.70 -2.57 9.19
C MET A 77 7.13 -3.99 9.10
N ILE A 78 5.80 -4.13 8.98
CA ILE A 78 5.14 -5.43 8.77
C ILE A 78 5.65 -6.08 7.48
N GLN A 79 5.80 -5.32 6.39
CA GLN A 79 6.37 -5.82 5.15
C GLN A 79 7.80 -6.36 5.34
N SER A 80 8.61 -5.65 6.11
CA SER A 80 10.01 -6.06 6.36
C SER A 80 10.09 -7.40 7.12
N GLU A 81 9.13 -7.68 8.00
CA GLU A 81 9.05 -8.90 8.78
C GLU A 81 8.42 -10.08 8.01
N THR A 82 7.41 -9.79 7.17
CA THR A 82 6.61 -10.83 6.52
C THR A 82 7.02 -11.10 5.07
N GLY A 83 7.62 -10.11 4.40
CA GLY A 83 7.87 -10.14 2.96
C GLY A 83 6.61 -9.96 2.10
N GLY A 84 5.47 -9.61 2.69
CA GLY A 84 4.19 -9.43 2.00
C GLY A 84 4.16 -8.24 1.04
N ASP A 85 3.14 -8.22 0.18
CA ASP A 85 2.91 -7.15 -0.79
C ASP A 85 2.21 -5.95 -0.13
N LEU A 86 2.68 -4.73 -0.38
CA LEU A 86 2.03 -3.51 0.10
C LEU A 86 0.95 -3.06 -0.89
N PHE A 87 -0.20 -2.66 -0.35
CA PHE A 87 -1.27 -2.01 -1.09
C PHE A 87 -1.79 -0.80 -0.31
N GLU A 88 -1.58 0.40 -0.84
CA GLU A 88 -2.16 1.61 -0.25
C GLU A 88 -3.63 1.75 -0.67
N ILE A 89 -4.51 1.83 0.31
CA ILE A 89 -5.93 2.07 0.12
C ILE A 89 -6.12 3.57 -0.05
N GLU A 90 -6.34 4.02 -1.28
CA GLU A 90 -6.55 5.43 -1.58
C GLU A 90 -8.00 5.69 -2.01
N PRO A 91 -8.62 6.79 -1.58
CA PRO A 91 -9.89 7.22 -2.14
C PRO A 91 -9.67 7.81 -3.55
N GLU A 92 -10.67 7.64 -4.44
CA GLU A 92 -10.67 8.24 -5.78
C GLU A 92 -10.55 9.78 -5.71
N GLU A 93 -11.18 10.39 -4.72
CA GLU A 93 -11.02 11.80 -4.38
C GLU A 93 -10.17 11.91 -3.10
N PRO A 94 -8.91 12.37 -3.19
CA PRO A 94 -8.02 12.45 -2.03
C PRO A 94 -8.59 13.31 -0.90
N TYR A 95 -8.37 12.88 0.33
CA TYR A 95 -8.68 13.69 1.49
C TYR A 95 -7.83 14.97 1.52
N THR A 96 -8.35 15.98 2.19
CA THR A 96 -7.66 17.27 2.38
C THR A 96 -6.41 17.13 3.28
N ASP A 97 -5.42 18.01 3.05
CA ASP A 97 -4.26 18.15 3.93
C ASP A 97 -4.54 19.05 5.15
N ASP A 98 -5.71 19.70 5.18
CA ASP A 98 -6.13 20.52 6.31
C ASP A 98 -6.78 19.65 7.38
N TYR A 99 -6.14 19.59 8.54
CA TYR A 99 -6.56 18.71 9.64
C TYR A 99 -7.96 19.04 10.18
N ASP A 100 -8.28 20.32 10.33
CA ASP A 100 -9.58 20.74 10.89
C ASP A 100 -10.72 20.38 9.91
N VAL A 101 -10.49 20.57 8.61
CA VAL A 101 -11.43 20.18 7.55
C VAL A 101 -11.57 18.66 7.48
N LEU A 102 -10.46 17.91 7.64
CA LEU A 102 -10.49 16.45 7.67
C LEU A 102 -11.35 15.90 8.81
N LEU A 103 -11.26 16.52 10.00
CA LEU A 103 -12.09 16.12 11.15
C LEU A 103 -13.60 16.20 10.84
N ASP A 104 -14.02 17.27 10.16
CA ASP A 104 -15.42 17.44 9.76
C ASP A 104 -15.84 16.41 8.70
N ILE A 105 -15.00 16.17 7.69
CA ILE A 105 -15.24 15.16 6.64
C ILE A 105 -15.37 13.78 7.28
N ALA A 106 -14.42 13.38 8.11
CA ALA A 106 -14.41 12.08 8.76
C ALA A 106 -15.65 11.85 9.63
N GLN A 107 -16.08 12.88 10.37
CA GLN A 107 -17.28 12.80 11.21
C GLN A 107 -18.56 12.73 10.36
N GLN A 108 -18.62 13.46 9.26
CA GLN A 108 -19.74 13.40 8.32
C GLN A 108 -19.83 12.01 7.69
N GLU A 109 -18.72 11.47 7.16
CA GLU A 109 -18.68 10.14 6.56
C GLU A 109 -19.16 9.06 7.54
N GLN A 110 -18.72 9.12 8.80
CA GLN A 110 -19.20 8.18 9.83
C GLN A 110 -20.70 8.30 10.09
N THR A 111 -21.21 9.54 10.15
CA THR A 111 -22.64 9.81 10.43
C THR A 111 -23.51 9.30 9.28
N GLU A 112 -23.06 9.46 8.05
CA GLU A 112 -23.74 9.04 6.83
C GLU A 112 -23.52 7.56 6.50
N ASN A 113 -22.63 6.88 7.23
CA ASN A 113 -22.15 5.53 6.91
C ASN A 113 -21.66 5.46 5.46
N ALA A 114 -20.88 6.45 5.04
CA ALA A 114 -20.41 6.63 3.67
C ALA A 114 -19.50 5.48 3.23
N ARG A 115 -19.41 5.31 1.92
CA ARG A 115 -18.44 4.41 1.27
C ARG A 115 -17.71 5.18 0.18
N PRO A 116 -16.64 5.93 0.55
CA PRO A 116 -15.82 6.61 -0.44
C PRO A 116 -15.33 5.63 -1.51
N ALA A 117 -15.34 6.06 -2.78
CA ALA A 117 -14.87 5.23 -3.88
C ALA A 117 -13.36 4.99 -3.77
N LEU A 118 -12.91 3.77 -4.10
CA LEU A 118 -11.50 3.39 -4.12
C LEU A 118 -10.85 3.83 -5.43
N ALA A 119 -9.64 4.40 -5.37
CA ALA A 119 -8.86 4.77 -6.55
C ALA A 119 -8.35 3.57 -7.33
N ALA A 120 -8.07 2.45 -6.65
CA ALA A 120 -7.59 1.21 -7.23
C ALA A 120 -8.16 0.00 -6.50
N GLN A 121 -8.00 -1.17 -7.12
CA GLN A 121 -8.32 -2.46 -6.51
C GLN A 121 -7.08 -3.33 -6.48
N VAL A 122 -7.04 -4.29 -5.56
CA VAL A 122 -5.96 -5.29 -5.46
C VAL A 122 -6.07 -6.24 -6.65
N ASP A 123 -4.99 -6.39 -7.39
CA ASP A 123 -4.87 -7.38 -8.44
C ASP A 123 -4.69 -8.79 -7.83
N ASN A 124 -5.31 -9.80 -8.46
CA ASN A 124 -5.18 -11.21 -8.06
C ASN A 124 -5.51 -11.47 -6.57
N TRP A 125 -6.56 -10.82 -6.08
CA TRP A 125 -7.02 -10.93 -4.69
C TRP A 125 -7.14 -12.37 -4.18
N GLU A 126 -7.52 -13.28 -5.05
CA GLU A 126 -7.68 -14.70 -4.75
C GLU A 126 -6.38 -15.40 -4.30
N ASN A 127 -5.22 -14.83 -4.64
CA ASN A 127 -3.93 -15.43 -4.31
C ASN A 127 -3.49 -15.14 -2.86
N TYR A 128 -4.12 -14.20 -2.19
CA TYR A 128 -3.76 -13.84 -0.81
C TYR A 128 -4.55 -14.66 0.19
N ASP A 129 -3.87 -15.31 1.13
CA ASP A 129 -4.48 -16.08 2.22
C ASP A 129 -4.60 -15.23 3.48
N THR A 130 -3.56 -14.45 3.79
CA THR A 130 -3.52 -13.55 4.95
C THR A 130 -3.47 -12.09 4.48
N VAL A 131 -4.37 -11.27 5.02
CA VAL A 131 -4.46 -9.85 4.69
C VAL A 131 -4.37 -9.00 5.96
N PHE A 132 -3.27 -8.28 6.09
CA PHE A 132 -3.17 -7.22 7.09
C PHE A 132 -3.98 -6.00 6.63
N VAL A 133 -4.77 -5.42 7.53
CA VAL A 133 -5.58 -4.22 7.23
C VAL A 133 -5.24 -3.12 8.22
N GLY A 134 -4.57 -2.07 7.72
CA GLY A 134 -4.04 -0.96 8.51
C GLY A 134 -4.80 0.34 8.34
N TYR A 135 -5.00 1.08 9.47
CA TYR A 135 -5.68 2.36 9.44
C TYR A 135 -5.37 3.24 10.66
N PRO A 136 -5.47 4.57 10.52
CA PRO A 136 -5.50 5.46 11.68
C PRO A 136 -6.88 5.42 12.34
N ASP A 137 -6.93 5.52 13.67
CA ASP A 137 -8.21 5.69 14.37
C ASP A 137 -8.75 7.11 14.13
N TRP A 138 -9.92 7.20 13.50
CA TRP A 138 -10.64 8.44 13.28
C TRP A 138 -11.98 8.42 14.05
N TRP A 139 -12.11 9.30 15.04
CA TRP A 139 -13.31 9.37 15.87
C TRP A 139 -13.71 8.04 16.53
N SER A 140 -12.70 7.33 17.06
CA SER A 140 -12.84 6.01 17.70
C SER A 140 -13.39 4.93 16.77
N ASP A 141 -13.00 5.00 15.49
CA ASP A 141 -13.41 4.06 14.45
C ASP A 141 -12.38 4.01 13.32
N ALA A 142 -12.51 3.06 12.40
CA ALA A 142 -11.76 3.09 11.16
C ALA A 142 -12.33 4.18 10.22
N PRO A 143 -11.49 4.84 9.38
CA PRO A 143 -11.93 5.69 8.29
C PRO A 143 -12.89 4.94 7.37
N MET A 144 -13.90 5.64 6.82
CA MET A 144 -14.95 4.96 6.04
C MET A 144 -14.45 4.32 4.76
N ILE A 145 -13.32 4.76 4.23
CA ILE A 145 -12.64 4.12 3.09
C ILE A 145 -12.20 2.68 3.38
N ILE A 146 -11.90 2.34 4.63
CA ILE A 146 -11.58 0.97 5.04
C ILE A 146 -12.77 0.05 4.83
N TYR A 147 -13.98 0.50 5.18
CA TYR A 147 -15.20 -0.29 4.94
C TYR A 147 -15.51 -0.44 3.46
N SER A 148 -15.20 0.58 2.62
CA SER A 148 -15.27 0.45 1.17
C SER A 148 -14.36 -0.66 0.67
N PHE A 149 -13.13 -0.72 1.18
CA PHE A 149 -12.16 -1.77 0.84
C PHE A 149 -12.67 -3.14 1.27
N LEU A 150 -13.04 -3.31 2.55
CA LEU A 150 -13.50 -4.58 3.09
C LEU A 150 -14.71 -5.15 2.34
N GLU A 151 -15.66 -4.30 1.97
CA GLU A 151 -16.88 -4.69 1.29
C GLU A 151 -16.69 -4.94 -0.23
N SER A 152 -15.49 -4.66 -0.78
CA SER A 152 -15.18 -4.84 -2.20
C SER A 152 -14.72 -6.25 -2.55
N TYR A 153 -14.41 -7.11 -1.56
CA TYR A 153 -13.80 -8.41 -1.78
C TYR A 153 -14.54 -9.56 -1.08
N ASP A 154 -14.34 -10.78 -1.60
CA ASP A 154 -14.74 -12.02 -0.93
C ASP A 154 -13.64 -12.44 0.07
N TRP A 155 -14.00 -12.50 1.33
CA TRP A 155 -13.12 -12.84 2.45
C TRP A 155 -13.20 -14.32 2.85
N SER A 156 -13.96 -15.12 2.14
CA SER A 156 -14.14 -16.54 2.47
C SER A 156 -12.82 -17.29 2.48
N GLY A 157 -12.46 -17.85 3.64
CA GLY A 157 -11.24 -18.64 3.81
C GLY A 157 -9.95 -17.82 3.95
N LYS A 158 -10.05 -16.51 4.15
CA LYS A 158 -8.90 -15.63 4.38
C LYS A 158 -8.78 -15.26 5.85
N GLU A 159 -7.54 -15.03 6.29
CA GLU A 159 -7.23 -14.42 7.57
C GLU A 159 -7.17 -12.89 7.40
N LEU A 160 -7.79 -12.15 8.33
CA LEU A 160 -7.68 -10.70 8.41
C LEU A 160 -6.98 -10.32 9.71
N VAL A 161 -5.87 -9.59 9.58
CA VAL A 161 -5.04 -9.14 10.71
C VAL A 161 -5.12 -7.62 10.81
N PRO A 162 -5.92 -7.05 11.73
CA PRO A 162 -6.06 -5.61 11.83
C PRO A 162 -4.85 -4.97 12.53
N PHE A 163 -4.39 -3.83 12.01
CA PHE A 163 -3.44 -2.99 12.73
C PHE A 163 -3.87 -1.52 12.69
N CYS A 164 -3.58 -0.79 13.77
CA CYS A 164 -4.12 0.56 13.94
C CYS A 164 -3.10 1.51 14.55
N THR A 165 -3.07 2.73 14.07
CA THR A 165 -2.35 3.83 14.71
C THR A 165 -3.32 4.84 15.31
N SER A 166 -3.09 5.30 16.54
CA SER A 166 -3.96 6.30 17.16
C SER A 166 -3.22 7.19 18.15
N GLY A 167 -3.88 8.20 18.64
CA GLY A 167 -3.42 9.03 19.75
C GLY A 167 -3.57 8.38 21.14
N GLY A 168 -4.08 7.12 21.21
CA GLY A 168 -4.28 6.38 22.46
C GLY A 168 -5.66 5.74 22.62
N SER A 169 -6.54 5.84 21.62
CA SER A 169 -7.88 5.21 21.61
C SER A 169 -7.86 3.71 21.25
N GLY A 170 -6.71 3.18 20.81
CA GLY A 170 -6.62 1.82 20.31
C GLY A 170 -7.46 1.66 19.05
N PHE A 171 -8.13 0.53 18.93
CA PHE A 171 -9.05 0.23 17.82
C PHE A 171 -10.42 0.92 17.94
N GLY A 172 -10.68 1.60 19.06
CA GLY A 172 -12.01 2.17 19.32
C GLY A 172 -13.12 1.12 19.21
N ARG A 173 -14.07 1.36 18.29
CA ARG A 173 -15.19 0.44 17.99
C ARG A 173 -15.07 -0.23 16.61
N SER A 174 -13.92 -0.14 15.97
CA SER A 174 -13.76 -0.58 14.58
C SER A 174 -13.78 -2.08 14.40
N LEU A 175 -13.24 -2.88 15.35
CA LEU A 175 -13.09 -4.33 15.16
C LEU A 175 -14.40 -5.06 14.90
N ASP A 176 -15.49 -4.73 15.63
CA ASP A 176 -16.80 -5.34 15.40
C ASP A 176 -17.33 -5.04 13.99
N LYS A 177 -17.10 -3.82 13.50
CA LYS A 177 -17.53 -3.40 12.17
C LYS A 177 -16.67 -4.02 11.08
N ILE A 178 -15.34 -4.11 11.29
CA ILE A 178 -14.41 -4.79 10.39
C ILE A 178 -14.83 -6.24 10.21
N SER A 179 -15.08 -6.95 11.32
CA SER A 179 -15.57 -8.33 11.26
C SER A 179 -16.89 -8.46 10.50
N ALA A 180 -17.78 -7.49 10.63
CA ALA A 180 -19.05 -7.49 9.90
C ALA A 180 -18.87 -7.19 8.40
N SER A 181 -17.96 -6.29 8.03
CA SER A 181 -17.70 -5.89 6.64
C SER A 181 -16.83 -6.89 5.87
N ALA A 182 -15.89 -7.57 6.55
CA ALA A 182 -15.08 -8.66 5.99
C ALA A 182 -15.74 -10.03 6.25
N SER A 183 -16.99 -10.18 5.86
CA SER A 183 -17.77 -11.38 6.15
C SER A 183 -17.12 -12.63 5.55
N GLY A 184 -16.84 -13.62 6.40
CA GLY A 184 -16.18 -14.88 6.00
C GLY A 184 -14.70 -14.93 6.34
N ALA A 185 -14.07 -13.80 6.73
CA ALA A 185 -12.70 -13.80 7.22
C ALA A 185 -12.59 -14.38 8.63
N GLU A 186 -11.49 -15.03 8.92
CA GLU A 186 -11.00 -15.27 10.27
C GLU A 186 -10.25 -14.02 10.75
N ILE A 187 -10.75 -13.40 11.83
CA ILE A 187 -10.11 -12.18 12.36
C ILE A 187 -9.08 -12.60 13.41
N LEU A 188 -7.81 -12.33 13.12
CA LEU A 188 -6.71 -12.62 14.05
C LEU A 188 -6.49 -11.46 15.05
N GLU A 189 -5.60 -11.69 16.02
CA GLU A 189 -5.26 -10.68 17.01
C GLU A 189 -4.56 -9.48 16.36
N GLY A 190 -5.15 -8.29 16.54
CA GLY A 190 -4.63 -7.05 15.97
C GLY A 190 -3.63 -6.35 16.87
N LEU A 191 -2.77 -5.51 16.27
CA LEU A 191 -1.84 -4.64 16.99
C LEU A 191 -2.22 -3.16 16.84
N HIS A 192 -2.28 -2.46 17.99
CA HIS A 192 -2.38 -1.01 18.03
C HIS A 192 -1.07 -0.40 18.50
N VAL A 193 -0.55 0.57 17.74
CA VAL A 193 0.61 1.37 18.10
C VAL A 193 0.22 2.85 18.18
N SER A 194 0.72 3.56 19.20
CA SER A 194 0.57 5.01 19.24
C SER A 194 1.27 5.65 18.04
N GLY A 195 0.61 6.60 17.35
CA GLY A 195 1.20 7.26 16.18
C GLY A 195 2.57 7.89 16.48
N SER A 196 2.76 8.46 17.68
CA SER A 196 4.06 8.99 18.11
C SER A 196 5.09 7.91 18.47
N GLY A 197 4.69 6.67 18.64
CA GLY A 197 5.52 5.53 19.01
C GLY A 197 5.94 4.63 17.85
N VAL A 198 5.31 4.79 16.67
CA VAL A 198 5.54 3.90 15.53
C VAL A 198 7.02 3.78 15.17
N SER A 199 7.77 4.88 15.16
CA SER A 199 9.19 4.87 14.80
C SER A 199 10.11 4.06 15.74
N ALA A 200 9.58 3.54 16.82
CA ALA A 200 10.30 2.71 17.81
C ALA A 200 9.57 1.39 18.09
N ALA A 201 8.66 0.96 17.22
CA ALA A 201 7.80 -0.20 17.42
C ALA A 201 8.31 -1.48 16.73
N ASP A 202 9.52 -1.48 16.17
CA ASP A 202 10.06 -2.62 15.43
C ASP A 202 9.99 -3.93 16.25
N ASP A 203 10.48 -3.92 17.48
CA ASP A 203 10.48 -5.11 18.35
C ASP A 203 9.04 -5.56 18.69
N GLU A 204 8.14 -4.61 18.98
CA GLU A 204 6.73 -4.91 19.30
C GLU A 204 6.01 -5.53 18.09
N ILE A 205 6.26 -5.02 16.88
CA ILE A 205 5.68 -5.54 15.64
C ILE A 205 6.22 -6.94 15.34
N SER A 206 7.53 -7.15 15.48
CA SER A 206 8.17 -8.44 15.26
C SER A 206 7.64 -9.51 16.24
N ASP A 207 7.54 -9.19 17.52
CA ASP A 207 6.98 -10.10 18.55
C ASP A 207 5.51 -10.42 18.25
N TRP A 208 4.71 -9.41 17.86
CA TRP A 208 3.31 -9.61 17.48
C TRP A 208 3.16 -10.53 16.27
N ILE A 209 3.87 -10.26 15.16
CA ILE A 209 3.81 -11.11 13.96
C ILE A 209 4.19 -12.53 14.29
N SER A 210 5.27 -12.74 15.08
CA SER A 210 5.70 -14.07 15.52
C SER A 210 4.64 -14.82 16.33
N SER A 211 3.73 -14.10 17.00
CA SER A 211 2.64 -14.68 17.80
C SER A 211 1.43 -15.14 16.98
N LEU A 212 1.27 -14.62 15.75
CA LEU A 212 0.06 -14.85 14.94
C LEU A 212 -0.02 -16.27 14.36
N ASN A 213 1.11 -17.01 14.26
CA ASN A 213 1.18 -18.35 13.64
C ASN A 213 0.49 -18.36 12.27
N LEU A 214 0.85 -17.41 11.40
CA LEU A 214 0.30 -17.27 10.05
C LEU A 214 0.47 -18.55 9.24
N ALA A 215 -0.55 -18.86 8.42
CA ALA A 215 -0.63 -20.08 7.62
C ALA A 215 0.36 -20.08 6.45
#